data_e1da18876c27c8991a2700a8b1c0f48a
#
_entry.id   e1da18876c27c8991a2700a8b1c0f48a
#
_cell.length_a   1.000
_cell.length_b   1.000
_cell.length_c   1.000
_cell.angle_alpha   90.00
_cell.angle_beta   90.00
_cell.angle_gamma   90.00
#
_symmetry.space_group_name_H-M   'P 1'
#
loop_
_entity.id
_entity.type
_entity.pdbx_description
1 polymer ?
#
loop_
_entity_poly.entity_id
_entity_poly.type
_entity_poly.pdbx_seq_one_letter_code
_entity_poly.pdbx_strand_id
1 'polypeptide(L)'
;MNRRDFLKVGVAAGAAALGGCSTMEMPKARNANPFGAPVKDAPPKVEYHVFSKMFQAPVCKDYDAVAELMANAGFTGIEWTVRKGGYVLPEQAKTDLPKAVAAARKQGLKSTMIVTSITDGAAADAQELLRVAADCGVVQYRPGYYFYDAEKETFRQSIDRIRRGFASLAKAGETTGLKACYQNHSSWGPRVFGGVVWDVYEMVKDLDPKFVGLEYDPMHAFFETGLSWSHGLELVADRIGAVCLKDFHFQLSKKNPKNHAKFMCAAGQGIVPWQEVKTLLDRNGVKAPYVLHFEYDFSKTDLLKAVKGELEFFKKIFG
;
A
#
# COMPACT_ATOMS: atom_id res chain seq x y z
N MET A 1 -51.12 -9.18 16.09
CA MET A 1 -51.00 -8.23 14.97
C MET A 1 -50.13 -8.89 13.90
N ASN A 2 -50.70 -9.18 12.72
CA ASN A 2 -50.09 -10.05 11.72
C ASN A 2 -49.28 -9.18 10.75
N ARG A 3 -48.17 -9.69 10.17
CA ARG A 3 -47.28 -8.99 9.27
C ARG A 3 -47.91 -8.28 8.06
N ARG A 4 -49.16 -8.62 7.74
CA ARG A 4 -49.93 -8.00 6.64
C ARG A 4 -50.58 -6.67 6.99
N ASP A 5 -50.67 -6.28 8.24
CA ASP A 5 -51.32 -5.04 8.68
C ASP A 5 -50.36 -3.86 8.78
N PHE A 6 -49.02 -4.13 8.74
CA PHE A 6 -47.99 -3.07 8.79
C PHE A 6 -47.80 -2.33 7.46
N LEU A 7 -48.27 -2.91 6.34
CA LEU A 7 -48.09 -2.32 5.00
C LEU A 7 -49.26 -1.45 4.52
N LYS A 8 -50.31 -1.23 5.36
CA LYS A 8 -51.47 -0.45 4.98
C LYS A 8 -51.57 0.95 5.61
N VAL A 9 -50.61 1.37 6.41
CA VAL A 9 -50.65 2.69 7.09
C VAL A 9 -49.75 3.75 6.46
N GLY A 10 -49.05 3.42 5.36
CA GLY A 10 -48.03 4.29 4.73
C GLY A 10 -48.45 5.09 3.50
N VAL A 11 -49.75 5.13 3.12
CA VAL A 11 -50.17 5.84 1.89
C VAL A 11 -51.39 6.71 2.14
N ALA A 12 -51.28 7.71 2.96
CA ALA A 12 -52.25 8.83 2.99
C ALA A 12 -51.71 10.00 3.80
N ALA A 13 -50.69 10.73 3.32
CA ALA A 13 -50.49 12.14 3.70
C ALA A 13 -49.33 12.69 2.80
N GLY A 14 -49.67 13.42 1.76
CA GLY A 14 -48.64 14.08 0.95
C GLY A 14 -49.09 14.59 -0.41
N ALA A 15 -50.25 15.16 -0.50
CA ALA A 15 -50.65 15.91 -1.68
C ALA A 15 -51.16 17.28 -1.26
N ALA A 16 -50.24 18.23 -1.08
CA ALA A 16 -50.51 19.67 -1.21
C ALA A 16 -49.25 20.48 -0.91
N ALA A 17 -48.52 20.88 -1.94
CA ALA A 17 -47.77 22.14 -2.06
C ALA A 17 -46.95 22.14 -3.35
N LEU A 18 -47.58 22.33 -4.50
CA LEU A 18 -46.88 22.80 -5.71
C LEU A 18 -46.95 24.30 -5.70
N GLY A 19 -45.85 24.96 -5.42
CA GLY A 19 -45.70 26.40 -5.45
C GLY A 19 -44.24 26.79 -5.60
N GLY A 20 -43.82 27.14 -6.82
CA GLY A 20 -42.68 28.03 -7.06
C GLY A 20 -41.29 27.40 -7.02
N CYS A 21 -40.93 26.65 -8.06
CA CYS A 21 -39.50 26.40 -8.33
C CYS A 21 -39.01 27.46 -9.32
N SER A 22 -38.47 28.57 -8.82
CA SER A 22 -37.67 29.48 -9.63
C SER A 22 -36.32 28.77 -9.93
N THR A 23 -36.08 28.57 -11.21
CA THR A 23 -34.83 28.06 -11.74
C THR A 23 -33.69 29.02 -11.38
N MET A 24 -32.89 28.69 -10.37
CA MET A 24 -31.58 29.33 -10.16
C MET A 24 -30.65 28.84 -11.27
N GLU A 25 -30.38 29.71 -12.24
CA GLU A 25 -29.27 29.49 -13.18
C GLU A 25 -27.94 29.49 -12.40
N MET A 26 -27.27 28.38 -12.43
CA MET A 26 -25.89 28.27 -11.95
C MET A 26 -24.99 29.17 -12.81
N PRO A 27 -24.12 29.98 -12.23
CA PRO A 27 -23.21 30.82 -13.00
C PRO A 27 -22.26 29.93 -13.80
N LYS A 28 -22.25 30.09 -15.13
CA LYS A 28 -21.26 29.46 -16.02
C LYS A 28 -19.87 29.86 -15.60
N ALA A 29 -19.05 28.88 -15.23
CA ALA A 29 -17.63 29.08 -14.95
C ALA A 29 -16.98 29.73 -16.19
N ARG A 30 -16.43 30.92 -16.01
CA ARG A 30 -15.60 31.59 -17.02
C ARG A 30 -14.25 30.86 -17.08
N ASN A 31 -14.12 29.96 -18.04
CA ASN A 31 -12.82 29.50 -18.51
C ASN A 31 -12.18 30.63 -19.35
N ALA A 32 -11.33 31.42 -18.73
CA ALA A 32 -10.34 32.21 -19.46
C ALA A 32 -8.98 31.86 -18.86
N ASN A 33 -8.23 30.99 -19.52
CA ASN A 33 -6.82 30.79 -19.26
C ASN A 33 -6.03 31.81 -20.10
N PRO A 34 -5.43 32.86 -19.50
CA PRO A 34 -4.69 33.88 -20.25
C PRO A 34 -3.26 33.47 -20.60
N PHE A 35 -2.82 32.29 -20.21
CA PHE A 35 -1.47 31.78 -20.52
C PHE A 35 -1.60 30.48 -21.31
N GLY A 36 -1.07 30.48 -22.50
CA GLY A 36 -0.99 29.50 -23.55
C GLY A 36 -1.44 28.05 -23.25
N ALA A 37 -1.79 27.29 -24.30
CA ALA A 37 -2.18 25.90 -24.19
C ALA A 37 -1.18 25.12 -23.31
N PRO A 38 -1.66 24.30 -22.34
CA PRO A 38 -0.75 23.47 -21.56
C PRO A 38 0.05 22.59 -22.50
N VAL A 39 1.35 22.63 -22.38
CA VAL A 39 2.24 21.62 -22.93
C VAL A 39 1.68 20.30 -22.44
N LYS A 40 1.30 19.40 -23.33
CA LYS A 40 0.94 18.04 -22.97
C LYS A 40 2.22 17.38 -22.47
N ASP A 41 2.46 17.48 -21.17
CA ASP A 41 3.45 16.64 -20.53
C ASP A 41 3.08 15.19 -20.85
N ALA A 42 4.07 14.43 -21.32
CA ALA A 42 3.87 13.00 -21.49
C ALA A 42 3.34 12.44 -20.16
N PRO A 43 2.33 11.55 -20.17
CA PRO A 43 1.79 11.01 -18.93
C PRO A 43 2.97 10.49 -18.08
N PRO A 44 2.97 10.74 -16.77
CA PRO A 44 4.06 10.31 -15.91
C PRO A 44 4.26 8.81 -16.10
N LYS A 45 5.50 8.41 -16.38
CA LYS A 45 5.84 7.00 -16.63
C LYS A 45 5.52 6.22 -15.36
N VAL A 46 4.68 5.20 -15.48
CA VAL A 46 4.29 4.33 -14.38
C VAL A 46 5.53 3.69 -13.76
N GLU A 47 5.64 3.74 -12.44
CA GLU A 47 6.79 3.21 -11.72
C GLU A 47 6.46 1.84 -11.13
N TYR A 48 7.30 0.86 -11.44
CA TYR A 48 7.22 -0.49 -10.91
C TYR A 48 8.47 -0.80 -10.09
N HIS A 49 8.31 -0.93 -8.79
CA HIS A 49 9.34 -1.33 -7.86
C HIS A 49 9.18 -2.80 -7.50
N VAL A 50 10.24 -3.40 -7.04
CA VAL A 50 10.22 -4.75 -6.48
C VAL A 50 10.51 -4.70 -4.99
N PHE A 51 9.74 -5.44 -4.20
CA PHE A 51 10.03 -5.70 -2.80
C PHE A 51 11.18 -6.71 -2.67
N SER A 52 12.33 -6.27 -2.16
CA SER A 52 13.57 -7.05 -2.19
C SER A 52 13.59 -8.30 -1.32
N LYS A 53 12.65 -8.47 -0.38
CA LYS A 53 12.63 -9.56 0.61
C LYS A 53 12.84 -10.96 0.01
N MET A 54 12.21 -11.25 -1.12
CA MET A 54 12.20 -12.60 -1.69
C MET A 54 13.43 -12.92 -2.53
N PHE A 55 14.30 -11.95 -2.73
CA PHE A 55 15.50 -12.07 -3.57
C PHE A 55 16.81 -12.17 -2.77
N GLN A 56 16.73 -12.29 -1.45
CA GLN A 56 17.91 -12.51 -0.59
C GLN A 56 18.59 -13.86 -0.89
N ALA A 57 19.83 -13.98 -0.42
CA ALA A 57 20.57 -15.25 -0.56
C ALA A 57 19.74 -16.45 -0.08
N PRO A 58 19.71 -17.56 -0.79
CA PRO A 58 20.59 -17.89 -1.93
C PRO A 58 20.09 -17.42 -3.30
N VAL A 59 18.95 -16.71 -3.40
CA VAL A 59 18.36 -16.29 -4.68
C VAL A 59 19.26 -15.28 -5.40
N CYS A 60 19.61 -14.19 -4.71
CA CYS A 60 20.62 -13.23 -5.16
C CYS A 60 21.67 -13.07 -4.07
N LYS A 61 22.96 -13.07 -4.46
CA LYS A 61 24.06 -13.07 -3.50
C LYS A 61 24.31 -11.71 -2.85
N ASP A 62 24.03 -10.61 -3.56
CA ASP A 62 24.36 -9.24 -3.16
C ASP A 62 23.44 -8.21 -3.83
N TYR A 63 23.66 -6.92 -3.53
CA TYR A 63 22.88 -5.81 -4.08
C TYR A 63 22.98 -5.69 -5.60
N ASP A 64 24.19 -5.91 -6.18
CA ASP A 64 24.42 -5.82 -7.62
C ASP A 64 23.62 -6.92 -8.35
N ALA A 65 23.58 -8.13 -7.83
CA ALA A 65 22.82 -9.24 -8.41
C ALA A 65 21.31 -8.97 -8.44
N VAL A 66 20.76 -8.37 -7.37
CA VAL A 66 19.34 -7.95 -7.37
C VAL A 66 19.11 -6.85 -8.38
N ALA A 67 19.96 -5.82 -8.37
CA ALA A 67 19.81 -4.67 -9.25
C ALA A 67 19.89 -5.07 -10.74
N GLU A 68 20.83 -5.94 -11.11
CA GLU A 68 20.96 -6.46 -12.47
C GLU A 68 19.74 -7.29 -12.89
N LEU A 69 19.28 -8.20 -12.02
CA LEU A 69 18.09 -9.00 -12.30
C LEU A 69 16.86 -8.12 -12.54
N MET A 70 16.64 -7.09 -11.69
CA MET A 70 15.47 -6.23 -11.79
C MET A 70 15.54 -5.29 -13.00
N ALA A 71 16.72 -4.78 -13.34
CA ALA A 71 16.92 -3.99 -14.54
C ALA A 71 16.66 -4.83 -15.80
N ASN A 72 17.20 -6.05 -15.87
CA ASN A 72 17.00 -7.01 -16.97
C ASN A 72 15.52 -7.43 -17.10
N ALA A 73 14.78 -7.45 -15.99
CA ALA A 73 13.34 -7.73 -15.99
C ALA A 73 12.51 -6.51 -16.44
N GLY A 74 13.05 -5.30 -16.41
CA GLY A 74 12.39 -4.07 -16.83
C GLY A 74 11.63 -3.33 -15.73
N PHE A 75 12.01 -3.53 -14.47
CA PHE A 75 11.56 -2.71 -13.33
C PHE A 75 12.13 -1.30 -13.41
N THR A 76 11.52 -0.38 -12.67
CA THR A 76 11.98 1.01 -12.56
C THR A 76 12.64 1.30 -11.21
N GLY A 77 12.47 0.42 -10.22
CA GLY A 77 13.05 0.63 -8.91
C GLY A 77 13.05 -0.61 -8.01
N ILE A 78 13.71 -0.47 -6.87
CA ILE A 78 13.79 -1.49 -5.82
C ILE A 78 13.40 -0.85 -4.49
N GLU A 79 12.51 -1.53 -3.78
CA GLU A 79 12.18 -1.28 -2.39
C GLU A 79 13.07 -2.15 -1.50
N TRP A 80 14.10 -1.54 -0.90
CA TRP A 80 15.06 -2.27 -0.08
C TRP A 80 14.53 -2.57 1.32
N THR A 81 14.77 -3.79 1.79
CA THR A 81 14.48 -4.18 3.18
C THR A 81 15.59 -3.72 4.11
N VAL A 82 15.28 -2.75 4.98
CA VAL A 82 16.18 -2.18 5.99
C VAL A 82 15.67 -2.55 7.37
N ARG A 83 15.85 -3.82 7.74
CA ARG A 83 15.35 -4.39 8.98
C ARG A 83 16.08 -5.67 9.34
N LYS A 84 15.89 -6.18 10.56
CA LYS A 84 16.42 -7.49 10.95
C LYS A 84 15.97 -8.58 9.95
N GLY A 85 16.92 -9.34 9.46
CA GLY A 85 16.68 -10.35 8.42
C GLY A 85 16.35 -9.76 7.04
N GLY A 86 16.62 -8.49 6.81
CA GLY A 86 16.54 -7.81 5.53
C GLY A 86 17.88 -7.76 4.80
N TYR A 87 17.90 -7.11 3.64
CA TYR A 87 19.14 -6.87 2.89
C TYR A 87 20.11 -5.96 3.63
N VAL A 88 19.59 -4.94 4.29
CA VAL A 88 20.35 -4.00 5.10
C VAL A 88 19.90 -4.18 6.55
N LEU A 89 20.85 -4.41 7.45
CA LEU A 89 20.56 -4.43 8.88
C LEU A 89 20.45 -2.99 9.39
N PRO A 90 19.51 -2.67 10.29
CA PRO A 90 19.32 -1.31 10.79
C PRO A 90 20.60 -0.69 11.37
N GLU A 91 21.36 -1.46 12.14
CA GLU A 91 22.62 -1.05 12.74
C GLU A 91 23.75 -0.81 11.73
N GLN A 92 23.60 -1.32 10.50
CA GLN A 92 24.53 -1.15 9.38
C GLN A 92 23.99 -0.17 8.31
N ALA A 93 22.81 0.42 8.54
CA ALA A 93 22.15 1.26 7.53
C ALA A 93 23.06 2.39 7.02
N LYS A 94 23.85 3.01 7.89
CA LYS A 94 24.76 4.11 7.53
C LYS A 94 25.81 3.72 6.49
N THR A 95 26.26 2.46 6.48
CA THR A 95 27.28 1.97 5.55
C THR A 95 26.71 1.19 4.39
N ASP A 96 25.62 0.46 4.59
CA ASP A 96 25.13 -0.52 3.64
C ASP A 96 23.95 -0.02 2.79
N LEU A 97 23.09 0.85 3.33
CA LEU A 97 22.01 1.45 2.53
C LEU A 97 22.57 2.28 1.34
N PRO A 98 23.62 3.13 1.50
CA PRO A 98 24.24 3.79 0.38
C PRO A 98 24.78 2.85 -0.70
N LYS A 99 25.31 1.67 -0.30
CA LYS A 99 25.80 0.65 -1.26
C LYS A 99 24.64 0.03 -2.04
N ALA A 100 23.54 -0.34 -1.35
CA ALA A 100 22.35 -0.89 -1.99
C ALA A 100 21.73 0.11 -2.99
N VAL A 101 21.60 1.38 -2.60
CA VAL A 101 21.12 2.46 -3.45
C VAL A 101 22.06 2.70 -4.65
N ALA A 102 23.38 2.66 -4.44
CA ALA A 102 24.38 2.81 -5.51
C ALA A 102 24.29 1.66 -6.54
N ALA A 103 24.11 0.40 -6.07
CA ALA A 103 23.92 -0.75 -6.94
C ALA A 103 22.68 -0.60 -7.84
N ALA A 104 21.55 -0.18 -7.26
CA ALA A 104 20.33 0.10 -8.03
C ALA A 104 20.55 1.23 -9.06
N ARG A 105 21.14 2.34 -8.63
CA ARG A 105 21.43 3.52 -9.50
C ARG A 105 22.34 3.17 -10.66
N LYS A 106 23.36 2.33 -10.46
CA LYS A 106 24.25 1.83 -11.49
C LYS A 106 23.50 1.13 -12.62
N GLN A 107 22.37 0.50 -12.32
CA GLN A 107 21.48 -0.16 -13.28
C GLN A 107 20.33 0.74 -13.77
N GLY A 108 20.34 2.03 -13.44
CA GLY A 108 19.27 2.97 -13.80
C GLY A 108 17.97 2.82 -13.00
N LEU A 109 18.02 2.08 -11.87
CA LEU A 109 16.87 1.85 -11.01
C LEU A 109 16.79 2.91 -9.90
N LYS A 110 15.57 3.25 -9.50
CA LYS A 110 15.27 4.09 -8.34
C LYS A 110 15.32 3.29 -7.04
N SER A 111 15.66 3.95 -5.95
CA SER A 111 15.57 3.43 -4.58
C SER A 111 14.90 4.48 -3.68
N THR A 112 13.68 4.86 -4.07
CA THR A 112 12.92 5.90 -3.36
C THR A 112 12.12 5.37 -2.18
N MET A 113 12.10 4.05 -2.01
CA MET A 113 11.31 3.35 -1.00
C MET A 113 12.17 2.36 -0.24
N ILE A 114 11.93 2.22 1.07
CA ILE A 114 12.51 1.19 1.93
C ILE A 114 11.47 0.58 2.86
N VAL A 115 11.71 -0.64 3.31
CA VAL A 115 10.89 -1.32 4.31
C VAL A 115 11.66 -1.43 5.61
N THR A 116 11.07 -0.95 6.70
CA THR A 116 11.69 -0.92 8.03
C THR A 116 10.87 -1.73 9.05
N SER A 117 11.36 -1.78 10.29
CA SER A 117 10.60 -2.26 11.46
C SER A 117 10.27 -1.13 12.44
N ILE A 118 10.39 0.12 12.02
CA ILE A 118 10.14 1.29 12.87
C ILE A 118 8.65 1.36 13.21
N THR A 119 8.32 1.36 14.49
CA THR A 119 6.95 1.57 15.02
C THR A 119 6.87 2.78 15.94
N ASP A 120 8.01 3.33 16.32
CA ASP A 120 8.14 4.59 17.06
C ASP A 120 9.12 5.51 16.34
N GLY A 121 8.61 6.56 15.73
CA GLY A 121 9.42 7.54 15.01
C GLY A 121 10.24 8.45 15.93
N ALA A 122 9.98 8.47 17.24
CA ALA A 122 10.74 9.26 18.21
C ALA A 122 11.99 8.53 18.73
N ALA A 123 12.11 7.22 18.51
CA ALA A 123 13.26 6.44 18.94
C ALA A 123 14.54 6.94 18.24
N ALA A 124 15.66 6.99 18.99
CA ALA A 124 16.91 7.59 18.48
C ALA A 124 17.47 6.82 17.25
N ASP A 125 17.41 5.50 17.29
CA ASP A 125 17.82 4.62 16.19
C ASP A 125 16.93 4.77 14.96
N ALA A 126 15.61 4.96 15.15
CA ALA A 126 14.68 5.28 14.08
C ALA A 126 15.01 6.62 13.42
N GLN A 127 15.27 7.65 14.22
CA GLN A 127 15.65 8.98 13.73
C GLN A 127 16.99 8.95 12.96
N GLU A 128 17.95 8.17 13.40
CA GLU A 128 19.22 8.00 12.69
C GLU A 128 19.01 7.28 11.36
N LEU A 129 18.28 6.15 11.35
CA LEU A 129 18.00 5.38 10.16
C LEU A 129 17.25 6.23 9.11
N LEU A 130 16.22 6.97 9.54
CA LEU A 130 15.42 7.80 8.62
C LEU A 130 16.24 8.95 8.04
N ARG A 131 17.18 9.56 8.79
CA ARG A 131 18.11 10.55 8.24
C ARG A 131 19.02 9.95 7.17
N VAL A 132 19.62 8.79 7.47
CA VAL A 132 20.44 8.06 6.49
C VAL A 132 19.63 7.73 5.23
N ALA A 133 18.38 7.31 5.38
CA ALA A 133 17.51 7.02 4.24
C ALA A 133 17.22 8.28 3.41
N ALA A 134 16.92 9.41 4.06
CA ALA A 134 16.73 10.69 3.38
C ALA A 134 17.99 11.13 2.60
N ASP A 135 19.16 11.02 3.20
CA ASP A 135 20.45 11.33 2.57
C ASP A 135 20.74 10.45 1.34
N CYS A 136 20.19 9.22 1.33
CA CYS A 136 20.25 8.31 0.18
C CYS A 136 19.24 8.64 -0.93
N GLY A 137 18.32 9.59 -0.70
CA GLY A 137 17.28 9.97 -1.66
C GLY A 137 16.00 9.13 -1.54
N VAL A 138 15.80 8.43 -0.43
CA VAL A 138 14.52 7.80 -0.08
C VAL A 138 13.50 8.91 0.19
N VAL A 139 12.27 8.71 -0.26
CA VAL A 139 11.16 9.69 -0.05
C VAL A 139 10.05 9.12 0.83
N GLN A 140 9.95 7.80 0.90
CA GLN A 140 8.96 7.14 1.76
C GLN A 140 9.47 5.79 2.27
N TYR A 141 8.90 5.34 3.37
CA TYR A 141 9.23 4.05 3.95
C TYR A 141 7.99 3.33 4.47
N ARG A 142 8.02 2.02 4.40
CA ARG A 142 7.07 1.18 5.10
C ARG A 142 7.52 1.01 6.55
N PRO A 143 6.73 1.43 7.56
CA PRO A 143 7.02 1.18 8.96
C PRO A 143 6.81 -0.28 9.35
N GLY A 144 7.18 -0.64 10.57
CA GLY A 144 6.89 -1.93 11.17
C GLY A 144 5.38 -2.12 11.42
N TYR A 145 4.98 -3.39 11.57
CA TYR A 145 3.60 -3.71 11.91
C TYR A 145 3.33 -3.49 13.39
N TYR A 146 2.14 -2.98 13.68
CA TYR A 146 1.59 -2.95 15.02
C TYR A 146 0.82 -4.23 15.32
N PHE A 147 0.80 -4.60 16.59
CA PHE A 147 0.13 -5.81 17.04
C PHE A 147 -0.76 -5.50 18.23
N TYR A 148 -1.92 -6.18 18.30
CA TYR A 148 -2.69 -6.26 19.53
C TYR A 148 -2.02 -7.23 20.51
N ASP A 149 -1.94 -6.87 21.78
CA ASP A 149 -1.35 -7.70 22.82
C ASP A 149 -2.37 -7.95 23.94
N ALA A 150 -3.31 -8.86 23.66
CA ALA A 150 -4.38 -9.19 24.59
C ALA A 150 -3.92 -9.80 25.94
N GLU A 151 -2.63 -10.19 26.04
CA GLU A 151 -2.05 -10.71 27.28
C GLU A 151 -1.57 -9.59 28.21
N LYS A 152 -1.22 -8.43 27.66
CA LYS A 152 -0.64 -7.30 28.39
C LYS A 152 -1.55 -6.09 28.52
N GLU A 153 -2.49 -5.93 27.61
CA GLU A 153 -3.32 -4.74 27.54
C GLU A 153 -4.72 -5.03 26.98
N THR A 154 -5.68 -4.18 27.31
CA THR A 154 -7.01 -4.22 26.70
C THR A 154 -6.94 -3.78 25.23
N PHE A 155 -7.93 -4.19 24.44
CA PHE A 155 -8.05 -3.76 23.05
C PHE A 155 -8.02 -2.23 22.89
N ARG A 156 -8.67 -1.47 23.76
CA ARG A 156 -8.64 0.00 23.78
C ARG A 156 -7.24 0.55 24.04
N GLN A 157 -6.51 -0.02 24.97
CA GLN A 157 -5.13 0.36 25.23
C GLN A 157 -4.20 0.09 24.06
N SER A 158 -4.39 -1.05 23.36
CA SER A 158 -3.71 -1.33 22.10
C SER A 158 -3.96 -0.25 21.06
N ILE A 159 -5.23 0.12 20.83
CA ILE A 159 -5.63 1.17 19.89
C ILE A 159 -4.97 2.52 20.26
N ASP A 160 -4.98 2.90 21.53
CA ASP A 160 -4.36 4.17 21.97
C ASP A 160 -2.84 4.15 21.82
N ARG A 161 -2.19 3.02 22.07
CA ARG A 161 -0.75 2.85 21.83
C ARG A 161 -0.42 2.94 20.34
N ILE A 162 -1.19 2.28 19.49
CA ILE A 162 -1.01 2.30 18.04
C ILE A 162 -1.21 3.72 17.50
N ARG A 163 -2.23 4.45 17.97
CA ARG A 163 -2.47 5.85 17.58
C ARG A 163 -1.28 6.74 17.93
N ARG A 164 -0.69 6.58 19.12
CA ARG A 164 0.54 7.31 19.47
C ARG A 164 1.71 6.93 18.56
N GLY A 165 1.82 5.65 18.18
CA GLY A 165 2.82 5.21 17.22
C GLY A 165 2.68 5.92 15.86
N PHE A 166 1.48 5.98 15.28
CA PHE A 166 1.25 6.72 14.04
C PHE A 166 1.56 8.22 14.17
N ALA A 167 1.19 8.83 15.30
CA ALA A 167 1.53 10.22 15.55
C ALA A 167 3.04 10.46 15.63
N SER A 168 3.80 9.51 16.23
CA SER A 168 5.27 9.59 16.28
C SER A 168 5.92 9.43 14.90
N LEU A 169 5.35 8.58 14.03
CA LEU A 169 5.80 8.44 12.64
C LEU A 169 5.56 9.73 11.84
N ALA A 170 4.40 10.37 12.01
CA ALA A 170 4.11 11.66 11.39
C ALA A 170 5.12 12.72 11.81
N LYS A 171 5.42 12.79 13.11
CA LYS A 171 6.40 13.75 13.66
C LYS A 171 7.82 13.50 13.14
N ALA A 172 8.22 12.23 12.97
CA ALA A 172 9.48 11.89 12.32
C ALA A 172 9.51 12.36 10.86
N GLY A 173 8.38 12.25 10.15
CA GLY A 173 8.23 12.76 8.78
C GLY A 173 8.42 14.27 8.67
N GLU A 174 7.92 15.06 9.62
CA GLU A 174 8.15 16.51 9.67
C GLU A 174 9.63 16.89 9.74
N THR A 175 10.45 16.08 10.41
CA THR A 175 11.88 16.34 10.60
C THR A 175 12.75 15.78 9.50
N THR A 176 12.38 14.65 8.92
CA THR A 176 13.19 13.93 7.91
C THR A 176 12.73 14.16 6.47
N GLY A 177 11.51 14.67 6.28
CA GLY A 177 10.87 14.79 4.98
C GLY A 177 10.31 13.49 4.42
N LEU A 178 10.46 12.36 5.13
CA LEU A 178 10.03 11.05 4.66
C LEU A 178 8.57 10.77 5.03
N LYS A 179 7.83 10.15 4.10
CA LYS A 179 6.47 9.68 4.35
C LYS A 179 6.48 8.24 4.88
N ALA A 180 5.86 8.00 6.03
CA ALA A 180 5.57 6.66 6.54
C ALA A 180 4.33 6.09 5.83
N CYS A 181 4.46 5.03 5.06
CA CYS A 181 3.39 4.37 4.33
C CYS A 181 3.08 3.02 4.96
N TYR A 182 2.07 2.94 5.83
CA TYR A 182 1.72 1.71 6.51
C TYR A 182 1.05 0.72 5.56
N GLN A 183 1.57 -0.51 5.46
CA GLN A 183 0.93 -1.55 4.67
C GLN A 183 -0.24 -2.17 5.46
N ASN A 184 -1.46 -2.11 4.91
CA ASN A 184 -2.54 -2.94 5.41
C ASN A 184 -2.20 -4.41 5.16
N HIS A 185 -2.33 -5.25 6.19
CA HIS A 185 -1.85 -6.63 6.13
C HIS A 185 -2.84 -7.60 6.78
N SER A 186 -3.19 -8.67 6.07
CA SER A 186 -4.01 -9.73 6.61
C SER A 186 -3.28 -10.46 7.74
N SER A 187 -4.02 -10.76 8.78
CA SER A 187 -3.51 -11.26 10.04
C SER A 187 -2.75 -12.60 9.91
N TRP A 188 -1.64 -12.72 10.63
CA TRP A 188 -1.07 -14.00 11.05
C TRP A 188 -1.76 -14.47 12.33
N GLY A 189 -3.11 -14.55 12.32
CA GLY A 189 -3.93 -14.66 13.50
C GLY A 189 -4.47 -13.27 13.94
N PRO A 190 -5.28 -13.16 14.97
CA PRO A 190 -6.02 -11.93 15.33
C PRO A 190 -5.15 -10.80 15.92
N ARG A 191 -3.85 -10.85 15.74
CA ARG A 191 -2.91 -9.95 16.42
C ARG A 191 -2.41 -8.77 15.59
N VAL A 192 -2.36 -8.88 14.26
CA VAL A 192 -1.83 -7.80 13.41
C VAL A 192 -2.89 -6.71 13.27
N PHE A 193 -2.48 -5.46 13.51
CA PHE A 193 -3.32 -4.30 13.27
C PHE A 193 -3.37 -3.96 11.77
N GLY A 194 -4.53 -3.49 11.32
CA GLY A 194 -4.70 -2.94 9.97
C GLY A 194 -4.91 -3.98 8.87
N GLY A 195 -5.38 -5.19 9.20
CA GLY A 195 -5.95 -6.09 8.23
C GLY A 195 -7.16 -5.46 7.54
N VAL A 196 -8.02 -4.86 8.34
CA VAL A 196 -9.14 -4.04 7.86
C VAL A 196 -8.65 -2.61 7.65
N VAL A 197 -8.75 -2.10 6.42
CA VAL A 197 -8.22 -0.78 6.03
C VAL A 197 -8.84 0.37 6.84
N TRP A 198 -10.08 0.22 7.29
CA TRP A 198 -10.78 1.19 8.13
C TRP A 198 -10.06 1.46 9.46
N ASP A 199 -9.43 0.44 10.03
CA ASP A 199 -8.64 0.59 11.26
C ASP A 199 -7.45 1.54 10.99
N VAL A 200 -6.79 1.36 9.85
CA VAL A 200 -5.67 2.23 9.44
C VAL A 200 -6.16 3.66 9.19
N TYR A 201 -7.30 3.80 8.50
CA TYR A 201 -7.91 5.12 8.27
C TYR A 201 -8.14 5.87 9.59
N GLU A 202 -8.68 5.21 10.61
CA GLU A 202 -8.91 5.82 11.93
C GLU A 202 -7.61 6.29 12.63
N MET A 203 -6.46 5.73 12.27
CA MET A 203 -5.17 6.18 12.79
C MET A 203 -4.60 7.38 12.01
N VAL A 204 -4.88 7.48 10.71
CA VAL A 204 -4.22 8.45 9.84
C VAL A 204 -5.09 9.64 9.44
N LYS A 205 -6.42 9.57 9.61
CA LYS A 205 -7.38 10.58 9.11
C LYS A 205 -7.09 12.01 9.55
N ASP A 206 -6.59 12.18 10.79
CA ASP A 206 -6.32 13.47 11.41
C ASP A 206 -4.84 13.88 11.33
N LEU A 207 -3.99 13.06 10.68
CA LEU A 207 -2.57 13.31 10.48
C LEU A 207 -2.32 13.90 9.07
N ASP A 208 -1.24 14.67 8.93
CA ASP A 208 -0.87 15.26 7.64
C ASP A 208 -0.52 14.14 6.62
N PRO A 209 -1.27 14.03 5.49
CA PRO A 209 -1.04 13.01 4.46
C PRO A 209 0.32 13.13 3.77
N LYS A 210 1.02 14.22 3.92
CA LYS A 210 2.39 14.41 3.46
C LYS A 210 3.36 13.47 4.17
N PHE A 211 3.13 13.20 5.46
CA PHE A 211 4.07 12.47 6.30
C PHE A 211 3.60 11.06 6.70
N VAL A 212 2.28 10.80 6.64
CA VAL A 212 1.73 9.47 6.93
C VAL A 212 0.66 9.10 5.91
N GLY A 213 0.74 7.86 5.43
CA GLY A 213 -0.21 7.30 4.48
C GLY A 213 -0.15 5.78 4.48
N LEU A 214 -0.57 5.21 3.37
CA LEU A 214 -0.64 3.77 3.18
C LEU A 214 0.22 3.31 2.01
N GLU A 215 0.90 2.19 2.21
CA GLU A 215 1.29 1.28 1.16
C GLU A 215 0.12 0.30 1.02
N TYR A 216 -0.83 0.66 0.14
CA TYR A 216 -2.10 -0.06 0.03
C TYR A 216 -1.91 -1.42 -0.62
N ASP A 217 -2.40 -2.46 0.02
CA ASP A 217 -2.31 -3.83 -0.47
C ASP A 217 -3.71 -4.38 -0.80
N PRO A 218 -4.09 -4.39 -2.09
CA PRO A 218 -5.40 -4.86 -2.54
C PRO A 218 -5.66 -6.33 -2.16
N MET A 219 -4.61 -7.19 -2.20
CA MET A 219 -4.76 -8.60 -1.86
C MET A 219 -5.14 -8.78 -0.40
N HIS A 220 -4.46 -8.07 0.50
CA HIS A 220 -4.80 -8.14 1.92
C HIS A 220 -6.17 -7.53 2.22
N ALA A 221 -6.52 -6.42 1.58
CA ALA A 221 -7.84 -5.81 1.72
C ALA A 221 -8.94 -6.77 1.26
N PHE A 222 -8.77 -7.38 0.08
CA PHE A 222 -9.73 -8.35 -0.45
C PHE A 222 -9.87 -9.61 0.43
N PHE A 223 -8.74 -10.12 0.94
CA PHE A 223 -8.74 -11.29 1.82
C PHE A 223 -9.51 -11.03 3.12
N GLU A 224 -9.32 -9.88 3.75
CA GLU A 224 -9.91 -9.56 5.06
C GLU A 224 -11.36 -9.08 4.96
N THR A 225 -11.74 -8.38 3.90
CA THR A 225 -13.04 -7.71 3.82
C THR A 225 -13.95 -8.24 2.71
N GLY A 226 -13.50 -9.22 1.92
CA GLY A 226 -14.27 -9.78 0.82
C GLY A 226 -14.77 -8.66 -0.12
N LEU A 227 -16.06 -8.65 -0.43
CA LEU A 227 -16.65 -7.69 -1.37
C LEU A 227 -16.57 -6.21 -0.92
N SER A 228 -16.27 -5.95 0.35
CA SER A 228 -16.16 -4.56 0.87
C SER A 228 -14.78 -3.94 0.67
N TRP A 229 -13.82 -4.63 0.06
CA TRP A 229 -12.45 -4.14 -0.16
C TRP A 229 -12.43 -2.81 -0.93
N SER A 230 -13.33 -2.64 -1.89
CA SER A 230 -13.42 -1.45 -2.74
C SER A 230 -13.74 -0.19 -1.95
N HIS A 231 -14.64 -0.28 -0.96
CA HIS A 231 -14.95 0.85 -0.09
C HIS A 231 -13.74 1.28 0.75
N GLY A 232 -12.94 0.30 1.21
CA GLY A 232 -11.70 0.60 1.93
C GLY A 232 -10.68 1.34 1.06
N LEU A 233 -10.54 0.96 -0.22
CA LEU A 233 -9.67 1.66 -1.17
C LEU A 233 -10.11 3.12 -1.34
N GLU A 234 -11.39 3.34 -1.62
CA GLU A 234 -11.93 4.69 -1.83
C GLU A 234 -11.77 5.57 -0.58
N LEU A 235 -11.94 4.98 0.60
CA LEU A 235 -11.80 5.68 1.88
C LEU A 235 -10.39 6.24 2.11
N VAL A 236 -9.35 5.53 1.65
CA VAL A 236 -7.95 5.90 1.88
C VAL A 236 -7.22 6.40 0.65
N ALA A 237 -7.92 6.61 -0.47
CA ALA A 237 -7.31 6.92 -1.77
C ALA A 237 -6.37 8.13 -1.73
N ASP A 238 -6.72 9.19 -1.00
CA ASP A 238 -5.91 10.40 -0.81
C ASP A 238 -4.65 10.18 0.05
N ARG A 239 -4.55 9.03 0.70
CA ARG A 239 -3.46 8.64 1.59
C ARG A 239 -2.49 7.63 0.98
N ILE A 240 -2.82 7.04 -0.17
CA ILE A 240 -2.01 6.00 -0.80
C ILE A 240 -0.69 6.60 -1.29
N GLY A 241 0.43 6.09 -0.76
CA GLY A 241 1.79 6.45 -1.17
C GLY A 241 2.44 5.39 -2.05
N ALA A 242 1.98 4.15 -1.98
CA ALA A 242 2.37 3.04 -2.85
C ALA A 242 1.26 1.99 -2.93
N VAL A 243 1.27 1.14 -3.95
CA VAL A 243 0.30 0.04 -4.11
C VAL A 243 1.06 -1.28 -4.25
N CYS A 244 0.83 -2.22 -3.32
CA CYS A 244 1.39 -3.56 -3.39
C CYS A 244 0.67 -4.40 -4.44
N LEU A 245 1.43 -5.15 -5.22
CA LEU A 245 0.92 -6.05 -6.25
C LEU A 245 1.36 -7.48 -5.94
N LYS A 246 0.41 -8.34 -5.57
CA LYS A 246 0.57 -9.78 -5.37
C LYS A 246 -0.77 -10.48 -5.43
N ASP A 247 -0.79 -11.74 -5.80
CA ASP A 247 -2.02 -12.48 -6.02
C ASP A 247 -2.14 -13.70 -5.12
N PHE A 248 -3.35 -14.18 -4.93
CA PHE A 248 -3.64 -15.34 -4.09
C PHE A 248 -4.93 -16.04 -4.52
N HIS A 249 -5.12 -17.26 -4.05
CA HIS A 249 -6.39 -17.94 -4.09
C HIS A 249 -6.72 -18.60 -2.74
N PHE A 250 -7.99 -18.88 -2.51
CA PHE A 250 -8.41 -19.65 -1.34
C PHE A 250 -8.24 -21.15 -1.59
N GLN A 251 -7.78 -21.86 -0.56
CA GLN A 251 -7.84 -23.32 -0.49
C GLN A 251 -8.37 -23.76 0.87
N LEU A 252 -8.94 -24.94 0.92
CA LEU A 252 -9.25 -25.56 2.20
C LEU A 252 -7.94 -25.90 2.92
N SER A 253 -7.85 -25.55 4.18
CA SER A 253 -6.69 -25.89 4.99
C SER A 253 -6.54 -27.42 5.12
N LYS A 254 -5.35 -27.94 4.80
CA LYS A 254 -5.04 -29.37 5.00
C LYS A 254 -5.12 -29.78 6.48
N LYS A 255 -4.88 -28.85 7.40
CA LYS A 255 -4.93 -29.10 8.86
C LYS A 255 -6.34 -29.02 9.42
N ASN A 256 -7.20 -28.20 8.85
CA ASN A 256 -8.60 -28.05 9.24
C ASN A 256 -9.46 -27.77 8.00
N PRO A 257 -10.13 -28.78 7.43
CA PRO A 257 -10.94 -28.62 6.22
C PRO A 257 -12.11 -27.64 6.34
N LYS A 258 -12.46 -27.20 7.55
CA LYS A 258 -13.47 -26.15 7.77
C LYS A 258 -12.91 -24.74 7.63
N ASN A 259 -11.58 -24.59 7.61
CA ASN A 259 -10.92 -23.32 7.50
C ASN A 259 -10.37 -23.11 6.08
N HIS A 260 -10.61 -21.93 5.55
CA HIS A 260 -9.94 -21.47 4.34
C HIS A 260 -8.54 -20.94 4.72
N ALA A 261 -7.58 -21.22 3.85
CA ALA A 261 -6.25 -20.64 3.91
C ALA A 261 -5.99 -19.88 2.62
N LYS A 262 -5.20 -18.81 2.71
CA LYS A 262 -4.71 -18.11 1.53
C LYS A 262 -3.45 -18.80 1.01
N PHE A 263 -3.38 -18.96 -0.28
CA PHE A 263 -2.20 -19.46 -0.98
C PHE A 263 -1.75 -18.40 -1.97
N MET A 264 -0.52 -17.94 -1.78
CA MET A 264 0.08 -16.99 -2.69
C MET A 264 0.38 -17.66 -4.02
N CYS A 265 0.14 -16.99 -5.12
CA CYS A 265 0.35 -17.48 -6.47
C CYS A 265 0.89 -16.37 -7.38
N ALA A 266 1.33 -16.76 -8.56
CA ALA A 266 1.77 -15.82 -9.58
C ALA A 266 0.61 -14.90 -10.01
N ALA A 267 0.92 -13.69 -10.41
CA ALA A 267 -0.05 -12.69 -10.85
C ALA A 267 -0.97 -13.23 -11.96
N GLY A 268 -2.25 -12.99 -11.82
CA GLY A 268 -3.29 -13.46 -12.73
C GLY A 268 -3.71 -14.92 -12.57
N GLN A 269 -3.09 -15.64 -11.64
CA GLN A 269 -3.51 -16.99 -11.25
C GLN A 269 -4.41 -17.00 -10.01
N GLY A 270 -4.58 -15.85 -9.39
CA GLY A 270 -5.37 -15.66 -8.19
C GLY A 270 -6.73 -15.06 -8.47
N ILE A 271 -7.30 -14.48 -7.42
CA ILE A 271 -8.67 -13.96 -7.41
C ILE A 271 -8.77 -12.47 -7.13
N VAL A 272 -7.63 -11.77 -7.02
CA VAL A 272 -7.66 -10.32 -6.82
C VAL A 272 -8.22 -9.66 -8.09
N PRO A 273 -9.26 -8.81 -7.98
CA PRO A 273 -9.92 -8.22 -9.13
C PRO A 273 -9.13 -7.02 -9.68
N TRP A 274 -7.97 -7.27 -10.28
CA TRP A 274 -6.99 -6.27 -10.69
C TRP A 274 -7.53 -5.18 -11.60
N GLN A 275 -8.47 -5.53 -12.49
CA GLN A 275 -9.09 -4.54 -13.37
C GLN A 275 -9.98 -3.56 -12.59
N GLU A 276 -10.66 -4.04 -11.55
CA GLU A 276 -11.46 -3.19 -10.67
C GLU A 276 -10.56 -2.32 -9.80
N VAL A 277 -9.47 -2.89 -9.28
CA VAL A 277 -8.43 -2.13 -8.54
C VAL A 277 -7.94 -0.96 -9.39
N LYS A 278 -7.55 -1.22 -10.65
CA LYS A 278 -7.11 -0.18 -11.58
C LYS A 278 -8.18 0.90 -11.76
N THR A 279 -9.42 0.49 -12.02
CA THR A 279 -10.55 1.42 -12.24
C THR A 279 -10.74 2.34 -11.03
N LEU A 280 -10.65 1.79 -9.81
CA LEU A 280 -10.82 2.57 -8.59
C LEU A 280 -9.65 3.51 -8.34
N LEU A 281 -8.41 3.07 -8.56
CA LEU A 281 -7.23 3.92 -8.44
C LEU A 281 -7.30 5.10 -9.41
N ASP A 282 -7.67 4.86 -10.67
CA ASP A 282 -7.80 5.89 -11.69
C ASP A 282 -8.92 6.89 -11.35
N ARG A 283 -10.09 6.37 -10.96
CA ARG A 283 -11.25 7.21 -10.59
C ARG A 283 -10.94 8.14 -9.43
N ASN A 284 -10.13 7.69 -8.48
CA ASN A 284 -9.72 8.47 -7.32
C ASN A 284 -8.42 9.27 -7.57
N GLY A 285 -7.86 9.24 -8.79
CA GLY A 285 -6.68 10.00 -9.15
C GLY A 285 -5.40 9.59 -8.41
N VAL A 286 -5.33 8.34 -7.94
CA VAL A 286 -4.16 7.81 -7.22
C VAL A 286 -2.97 7.72 -8.17
N LYS A 287 -1.90 8.44 -7.86
CA LYS A 287 -0.62 8.44 -8.59
C LYS A 287 0.48 7.98 -7.65
N ALA A 288 0.65 6.69 -7.54
CA ALA A 288 1.60 6.07 -6.64
C ALA A 288 2.40 4.99 -7.38
N PRO A 289 3.65 4.71 -6.99
CA PRO A 289 4.39 3.59 -7.53
C PRO A 289 3.72 2.27 -7.15
N TYR A 290 3.87 1.29 -8.02
CA TYR A 290 3.47 -0.08 -7.77
C TYR A 290 4.66 -0.88 -7.24
N VAL A 291 4.44 -1.73 -6.23
CA VAL A 291 5.47 -2.56 -5.60
C VAL A 291 5.08 -4.04 -5.73
N LEU A 292 5.85 -4.80 -6.48
CA LEU A 292 5.60 -6.22 -6.70
C LEU A 292 6.18 -7.05 -5.56
N HIS A 293 5.33 -7.92 -5.00
CA HIS A 293 5.65 -8.82 -3.89
C HIS A 293 5.62 -10.29 -4.36
N PHE A 294 6.77 -10.90 -4.54
CA PHE A 294 6.91 -12.29 -5.00
C PHE A 294 6.79 -13.27 -3.82
N GLU A 295 5.62 -13.34 -3.18
CA GLU A 295 5.40 -14.14 -1.96
C GLU A 295 4.90 -15.58 -2.26
N TYR A 296 5.22 -16.15 -3.42
CA TYR A 296 4.91 -17.51 -3.80
C TYR A 296 6.19 -18.30 -4.13
N ASP A 297 6.07 -19.62 -4.26
CA ASP A 297 7.23 -20.49 -4.62
C ASP A 297 7.49 -20.44 -6.12
N PHE A 298 8.55 -19.77 -6.50
CA PHE A 298 9.07 -19.71 -7.87
C PHE A 298 10.36 -20.54 -8.08
N SER A 299 10.76 -21.35 -7.11
CA SER A 299 12.01 -22.12 -7.12
C SER A 299 12.13 -23.11 -8.30
N LYS A 300 10.99 -23.52 -8.88
CA LYS A 300 10.92 -24.43 -10.02
C LYS A 300 10.87 -23.73 -11.38
N THR A 301 10.98 -22.41 -11.41
CA THR A 301 10.85 -21.59 -12.60
C THR A 301 12.16 -20.84 -12.83
N ASP A 302 12.51 -20.58 -14.09
CA ASP A 302 13.57 -19.63 -14.40
C ASP A 302 13.27 -18.28 -13.75
N LEU A 303 14.20 -17.79 -12.94
CA LEU A 303 13.97 -16.62 -12.09
C LEU A 303 13.65 -15.36 -12.90
N LEU A 304 14.43 -15.10 -13.96
CA LEU A 304 14.21 -13.94 -14.82
C LEU A 304 12.86 -14.02 -15.54
N LYS A 305 12.49 -15.21 -15.99
CA LYS A 305 11.20 -15.46 -16.66
C LYS A 305 10.03 -15.24 -15.69
N ALA A 306 10.14 -15.72 -14.44
CA ALA A 306 9.12 -15.51 -13.43
C ALA A 306 8.94 -14.02 -13.14
N VAL A 307 10.04 -13.30 -12.89
CA VAL A 307 10.04 -11.88 -12.54
C VAL A 307 9.51 -11.03 -13.69
N LYS A 308 9.90 -11.32 -14.94
CA LYS A 308 9.34 -10.65 -16.14
C LYS A 308 7.85 -10.92 -16.32
N GLY A 309 7.42 -12.17 -16.14
CA GLY A 309 6.02 -12.56 -16.32
C GLY A 309 5.08 -11.81 -15.38
N GLU A 310 5.47 -11.66 -14.11
CA GLU A 310 4.72 -10.85 -13.14
C GLU A 310 4.61 -9.39 -13.59
N LEU A 311 5.74 -8.80 -13.94
CA LEU A 311 5.78 -7.39 -14.34
C LEU A 311 4.96 -7.14 -15.62
N GLU A 312 5.07 -8.02 -16.61
CA GLU A 312 4.32 -7.92 -17.87
C GLU A 312 2.81 -8.07 -17.64
N PHE A 313 2.39 -8.95 -16.73
CA PHE A 313 0.99 -9.07 -16.35
C PHE A 313 0.45 -7.74 -15.83
N PHE A 314 1.14 -7.14 -14.86
CA PHE A 314 0.68 -5.88 -14.28
C PHE A 314 0.79 -4.69 -15.25
N LYS A 315 1.82 -4.64 -16.10
CA LYS A 315 1.92 -3.62 -17.15
C LYS A 315 0.76 -3.66 -18.16
N LYS A 316 0.19 -4.82 -18.44
CA LYS A 316 -1.01 -4.93 -19.29
C LYS A 316 -2.26 -4.30 -18.64
N ILE A 317 -2.29 -4.22 -17.33
CA ILE A 317 -3.43 -3.69 -16.57
C ILE A 317 -3.22 -2.21 -16.25
N PHE A 318 -2.05 -1.87 -15.72
CA PHE A 318 -1.78 -0.54 -15.17
C PHE A 318 -1.04 0.41 -16.12
N GLY A 319 -0.42 -0.08 -17.20
CA GLY A 319 0.28 0.70 -18.22
C GLY A 319 1.78 0.61 -18.16
#